data_06f21643eb1690fb35f37eb1a03be5db
#
_entry.id   06f21643eb1690fb35f37eb1a03be5db
#
_cell.length_a   1.000
_cell.length_b   1.000
_cell.length_c   1.000
_cell.angle_alpha   90.00
_cell.angle_beta   90.00
_cell.angle_gamma   90.00
#
_symmetry.space_group_name_H-M   'P 1'
#
loop_
_entity.id
_entity.type
_entity.pdbx_description
1 polymer ?
#
loop_
_entity_poly.entity_id
_entity_poly.type
_entity_poly.pdbx_seq_one_letter_code
_entity_poly.pdbx_strand_id
1 'polypeptide(L)'
;VTVTGFKEIPQFGDIFEVVKSEKEAKARANVVRIEREANAASTNVTGADLLKLMTQKHEAADFNVIVKADVQGSLTSVIDSLKVIDTGGEVSLHVVSSGVGNITENDVRQAADGKTVIYGFNVDLPPAVKQLTNRERAEVRLFRVIYELLDDAKDTMEKLLAPEVVETEIGKL
;
A
#
# COMPACT_ATOMS: atom_id res chain seq x y z
N VAL A 1 -23.69 15.13 12.39
CA VAL A 1 -23.90 16.00 11.22
C VAL A 1 -23.26 15.32 10.02
N THR A 2 -24.03 15.11 8.95
CA THR A 2 -23.50 14.54 7.69
C THR A 2 -23.14 15.69 6.76
N VAL A 3 -21.91 15.70 6.27
CA VAL A 3 -21.42 16.72 5.32
C VAL A 3 -21.09 16.03 4.02
N THR A 4 -21.56 16.58 2.88
CA THR A 4 -21.39 16.00 1.55
C THR A 4 -20.82 17.04 0.59
N GLY A 5 -20.31 16.61 -0.55
CA GLY A 5 -19.84 17.49 -1.63
C GLY A 5 -18.32 17.73 -1.66
N PHE A 6 -17.54 17.02 -0.87
CA PHE A 6 -16.09 17.04 -0.99
C PHE A 6 -15.61 16.30 -2.24
N LYS A 7 -14.59 16.79 -2.91
CA LYS A 7 -13.93 16.12 -4.02
C LYS A 7 -12.99 15.01 -3.54
N GLU A 8 -12.37 15.22 -2.39
CA GLU A 8 -11.50 14.26 -1.73
C GLU A 8 -12.09 13.91 -0.36
N ILE A 9 -11.92 12.68 0.07
CA ILE A 9 -12.42 12.22 1.37
C ILE A 9 -11.52 12.81 2.47
N PRO A 10 -12.08 13.57 3.44
CA PRO A 10 -11.29 14.11 4.54
C PRO A 10 -10.79 12.97 5.45
N GLN A 11 -9.61 13.15 6.01
CA GLN A 11 -9.01 12.20 6.93
C GLN A 11 -9.40 12.51 8.38
N PHE A 12 -9.22 11.52 9.24
CA PHE A 12 -9.41 11.70 10.67
C PHE A 12 -8.46 12.78 11.22
N GLY A 13 -9.03 13.77 11.93
CA GLY A 13 -8.27 14.89 12.48
C GLY A 13 -8.15 16.10 11.55
N ASP A 14 -8.70 16.04 10.33
CA ASP A 14 -8.75 17.21 9.45
C ASP A 14 -9.66 18.31 10.02
N ILE A 15 -9.18 19.55 9.94
CA ILE A 15 -9.90 20.73 10.44
C ILE A 15 -10.79 21.28 9.33
N PHE A 16 -12.07 21.50 9.66
CA PHE A 16 -13.03 22.12 8.77
C PHE A 16 -13.10 23.63 9.02
N GLU A 17 -12.95 24.39 7.94
CA GLU A 17 -13.08 25.84 7.97
C GLU A 17 -14.20 26.29 7.02
N VAL A 18 -15.09 27.15 7.53
CA VAL A 18 -16.15 27.75 6.72
C VAL A 18 -15.67 29.04 6.12
N VAL A 19 -15.68 29.14 4.79
CA VAL A 19 -15.27 30.34 4.04
C VAL A 19 -16.43 30.95 3.27
N LYS A 20 -16.30 32.24 2.91
CA LYS A 20 -17.39 32.99 2.29
C LYS A 20 -17.60 32.70 0.80
N SER A 21 -16.61 32.14 0.12
CA SER A 21 -16.69 31.86 -1.31
C SER A 21 -15.91 30.61 -1.71
N GLU A 22 -16.37 29.95 -2.79
CA GLU A 22 -15.69 28.79 -3.38
C GLU A 22 -14.27 29.11 -3.85
N LYS A 23 -14.04 30.33 -4.35
CA LYS A 23 -12.71 30.77 -4.79
C LYS A 23 -11.72 30.82 -3.63
N GLU A 24 -12.17 31.31 -2.48
CA GLU A 24 -11.38 31.36 -1.25
C GLU A 24 -11.11 29.94 -0.72
N ALA A 25 -12.12 29.04 -0.75
CA ALA A 25 -11.97 27.65 -0.37
C ALA A 25 -10.88 26.95 -1.20
N LYS A 26 -10.94 27.09 -2.52
CA LYS A 26 -9.94 26.52 -3.43
C LYS A 26 -8.53 27.07 -3.20
N ALA A 27 -8.40 28.37 -2.94
CA ALA A 27 -7.11 28.99 -2.64
C ALA A 27 -6.49 28.43 -1.36
N ARG A 28 -7.27 28.34 -0.27
CA ARG A 28 -6.81 27.78 1.01
C ARG A 28 -6.48 26.27 0.92
N ALA A 29 -7.33 25.50 0.25
CA ALA A 29 -7.08 24.08 0.04
C ALA A 29 -5.77 23.83 -0.72
N ASN A 30 -5.46 24.64 -1.73
CA ASN A 30 -4.20 24.54 -2.46
C ASN A 30 -2.98 24.84 -1.57
N VAL A 31 -3.06 25.83 -0.68
CA VAL A 31 -1.96 26.15 0.25
C VAL A 31 -1.70 24.96 1.18
N VAL A 32 -2.75 24.42 1.80
CA VAL A 32 -2.64 23.27 2.70
C VAL A 32 -2.07 22.02 1.97
N ARG A 33 -2.49 21.81 0.72
CA ARG A 33 -1.95 20.73 -0.10
C ARG A 33 -0.45 20.89 -0.35
N ILE A 34 -0.02 22.08 -0.75
CA ILE A 34 1.40 22.38 -0.99
C ILE A 34 2.22 22.20 0.30
N GLU A 35 1.69 22.65 1.45
CA GLU A 35 2.36 22.48 2.75
C GLU A 35 2.47 21.00 3.14
N ARG A 36 1.43 20.20 2.90
CA ARG A 36 1.48 18.73 3.13
C ARG A 36 2.50 18.06 2.23
N GLU A 37 2.51 18.38 0.94
CA GLU A 37 3.49 17.86 -0.03
C GLU A 37 4.93 18.29 0.34
N ALA A 38 5.14 19.53 0.77
CA ALA A 38 6.44 20.02 1.22
C ALA A 38 6.90 19.34 2.52
N ASN A 39 5.99 19.12 3.48
CA ASN A 39 6.30 18.41 4.72
C ASN A 39 6.57 16.92 4.49
N ALA A 40 5.86 16.27 3.56
CA ALA A 40 6.14 14.90 3.14
C ALA A 40 7.50 14.78 2.42
N ALA A 41 7.90 15.80 1.67
CA ALA A 41 9.21 15.84 1.00
C ALA A 41 10.37 16.25 1.93
N SER A 42 10.08 16.93 3.06
CA SER A 42 11.08 17.40 4.03
C SER A 42 11.34 16.45 5.18
N THR A 43 11.02 15.14 5.06
CA THR A 43 11.74 14.16 5.87
C THR A 43 13.20 14.29 5.51
N ASN A 44 13.93 15.05 6.35
CA ASN A 44 15.36 15.29 6.25
C ASN A 44 16.10 13.95 6.27
N VAL A 45 16.22 13.33 5.11
CA VAL A 45 17.13 12.20 4.92
C VAL A 45 18.52 12.82 4.92
N THR A 46 19.18 12.79 6.04
CA THR A 46 20.57 13.24 6.16
C THR A 46 21.43 12.41 5.21
N GLY A 47 22.46 13.02 4.58
CA GLY A 47 23.36 12.28 3.69
C GLY A 47 23.93 10.98 4.29
N ALA A 48 24.07 10.94 5.64
CA ALA A 48 24.42 9.74 6.39
C ALA A 48 23.32 8.68 6.38
N ASP A 49 22.05 9.07 6.40
CA ASP A 49 20.90 8.15 6.32
C ASP A 49 20.74 7.62 4.88
N LEU A 50 21.01 8.46 3.87
CA LEU A 50 21.10 8.01 2.47
C LEU A 50 22.23 6.99 2.26
N LEU A 51 23.40 7.21 2.86
CA LEU A 51 24.51 6.24 2.82
C LEU A 51 24.17 4.95 3.58
N LYS A 52 23.49 5.03 4.74
CA LYS A 52 22.98 3.86 5.43
C LYS A 52 21.94 3.10 4.62
N LEU A 53 21.01 3.80 3.97
CA LEU A 53 20.02 3.19 3.06
C LEU A 53 20.68 2.56 1.83
N MET A 54 21.78 3.14 1.32
CA MET A 54 22.52 2.57 0.19
C MET A 54 23.44 1.40 0.59
N THR A 55 23.94 1.39 1.83
CA THR A 55 24.79 0.28 2.35
C THR A 55 23.96 -0.83 2.98
N GLN A 56 22.72 -0.57 3.42
CA GLN A 56 21.76 -1.57 3.87
C GLN A 56 20.92 -2.16 2.70
N LYS A 57 21.35 -2.03 1.48
CA LYS A 57 20.83 -2.83 0.38
C LYS A 57 21.32 -4.29 0.53
N HIS A 58 21.04 -4.88 1.70
CA HIS A 58 20.87 -6.32 1.81
C HIS A 58 19.71 -6.67 0.87
N GLU A 59 19.82 -7.80 0.23
CA GLU A 59 18.86 -8.38 -0.70
C GLU A 59 17.49 -8.65 -0.03
N ALA A 60 16.92 -7.61 0.64
CA ALA A 60 15.57 -7.69 1.16
C ALA A 60 14.62 -7.86 -0.04
N ALA A 61 13.82 -8.90 -0.03
CA ALA A 61 12.82 -9.09 -1.05
C ALA A 61 11.76 -8.01 -0.93
N ASP A 62 11.40 -7.37 -2.04
CA ASP A 62 10.35 -6.35 -2.07
C ASP A 62 8.99 -7.02 -2.23
N PHE A 63 8.09 -6.81 -1.28
CA PHE A 63 6.70 -7.22 -1.37
C PHE A 63 5.81 -6.01 -1.68
N ASN A 64 5.41 -5.90 -2.93
CA ASN A 64 4.59 -4.80 -3.43
C ASN A 64 3.10 -5.14 -3.31
N VAL A 65 2.33 -4.22 -2.72
CA VAL A 65 0.87 -4.42 -2.55
C VAL A 65 0.08 -3.21 -3.02
N ILE A 66 -1.10 -3.48 -3.58
CA ILE A 66 -2.15 -2.51 -3.84
C ILE A 66 -3.29 -2.83 -2.89
N VAL A 67 -3.78 -1.86 -2.12
CA VAL A 67 -4.84 -2.07 -1.14
C VAL A 67 -6.11 -1.35 -1.56
N LYS A 68 -7.23 -2.08 -1.65
CA LYS A 68 -8.58 -1.53 -1.88
C LYS A 68 -9.49 -1.91 -0.72
N ALA A 69 -10.29 -0.95 -0.26
CA ALA A 69 -11.24 -1.17 0.83
C ALA A 69 -12.57 -0.47 0.55
N ASP A 70 -13.63 -0.89 1.22
CA ASP A 70 -14.98 -0.34 1.09
C ASP A 70 -15.09 1.11 1.59
N VAL A 71 -14.38 1.43 2.69
CA VAL A 71 -14.36 2.74 3.31
C VAL A 71 -12.96 3.16 3.75
N GLN A 72 -12.78 4.48 3.96
CA GLN A 72 -11.48 5.04 4.32
C GLN A 72 -10.93 4.49 5.65
N GLY A 73 -11.79 4.27 6.65
CA GLY A 73 -11.38 3.72 7.94
C GLY A 73 -10.82 2.30 7.80
N SER A 74 -11.48 1.45 7.03
CA SER A 74 -11.00 0.09 6.71
C SER A 74 -9.66 0.13 5.98
N LEU A 75 -9.53 1.02 4.98
CA LEU A 75 -8.30 1.19 4.21
C LEU A 75 -7.12 1.54 5.11
N THR A 76 -7.28 2.55 5.96
CA THR A 76 -6.24 2.99 6.89
C THR A 76 -5.87 1.85 7.85
N SER A 77 -6.87 1.18 8.43
CA SER A 77 -6.64 0.07 9.37
C SER A 77 -5.88 -1.10 8.74
N VAL A 78 -6.22 -1.45 7.49
CA VAL A 78 -5.50 -2.51 6.75
C VAL A 78 -4.06 -2.11 6.47
N ILE A 79 -3.83 -0.88 5.98
CA ILE A 79 -2.48 -0.39 5.67
C ILE A 79 -1.61 -0.32 6.93
N ASP A 80 -2.15 0.20 8.03
CA ASP A 80 -1.40 0.31 9.28
C ASP A 80 -1.09 -1.06 9.87
N SER A 81 -2.03 -2.01 9.77
CA SER A 81 -1.80 -3.38 10.22
C SER A 81 -0.76 -4.11 9.36
N LEU A 82 -0.76 -3.90 8.05
CA LEU A 82 0.26 -4.45 7.15
C LEU A 82 1.67 -3.92 7.47
N LYS A 83 1.80 -2.63 7.78
CA LYS A 83 3.08 -2.00 8.16
C LYS A 83 3.66 -2.51 9.48
N VAL A 84 2.82 -3.04 10.37
CA VAL A 84 3.23 -3.60 11.66
C VAL A 84 3.74 -5.04 11.53
N ILE A 85 3.50 -5.69 10.40
CA ILE A 85 4.02 -7.05 10.17
C ILE A 85 5.54 -6.99 10.18
N ASP A 86 6.13 -7.59 11.22
CA ASP A 86 7.58 -7.69 11.35
C ASP A 86 8.07 -8.99 10.68
N THR A 87 8.90 -8.83 9.68
CA THR A 87 9.55 -9.93 8.94
C THR A 87 11.04 -10.03 9.29
N GLY A 88 11.48 -9.44 10.42
CA GLY A 88 12.90 -9.42 10.82
C GLY A 88 13.79 -8.57 9.91
N GLY A 89 13.18 -7.74 9.04
CA GLY A 89 13.90 -6.88 8.09
C GLY A 89 14.34 -7.57 6.79
N GLU A 90 13.93 -8.82 6.57
CA GLU A 90 14.30 -9.61 5.38
C GLU A 90 13.36 -9.34 4.19
N VAL A 91 12.13 -8.88 4.42
CA VAL A 91 11.19 -8.46 3.39
C VAL A 91 10.71 -7.05 3.65
N SER A 92 10.74 -6.21 2.62
CA SER A 92 10.25 -4.84 2.67
C SER A 92 8.85 -4.76 2.04
N LEU A 93 7.83 -4.43 2.85
CA LEU A 93 6.48 -4.23 2.34
C LEU A 93 6.31 -2.81 1.80
N HIS A 94 5.91 -2.70 0.54
CA HIS A 94 5.65 -1.43 -0.14
C HIS A 94 4.20 -1.35 -0.61
N VAL A 95 3.45 -0.37 -0.08
CA VAL A 95 2.11 -0.04 -0.59
C VAL A 95 2.26 0.85 -1.82
N VAL A 96 2.17 0.27 -3.01
CA VAL A 96 2.32 0.96 -4.31
C VAL A 96 1.14 1.89 -4.57
N SER A 97 -0.06 1.43 -4.27
CA SER A 97 -1.29 2.20 -4.44
C SER A 97 -2.33 1.79 -3.41
N SER A 98 -3.20 2.72 -3.06
CA SER A 98 -4.32 2.45 -2.16
C SER A 98 -5.54 3.28 -2.54
N GLY A 99 -6.75 2.77 -2.27
CA GLY A 99 -7.95 3.53 -2.60
C GLY A 99 -9.24 2.91 -2.06
N VAL A 100 -10.26 3.74 -1.97
CA VAL A 100 -11.61 3.34 -1.56
C VAL A 100 -12.44 2.93 -2.77
N GLY A 101 -13.20 1.85 -2.64
CA GLY A 101 -14.08 1.30 -3.67
C GLY A 101 -13.56 0.02 -4.30
N ASN A 102 -14.29 -0.48 -5.30
CA ASN A 102 -13.98 -1.73 -5.97
C ASN A 102 -12.67 -1.68 -6.75
N ILE A 103 -12.09 -2.85 -7.00
CA ILE A 103 -10.89 -2.99 -7.81
C ILE A 103 -11.19 -2.55 -9.24
N THR A 104 -10.30 -1.73 -9.82
CA THR A 104 -10.44 -1.16 -11.16
C THR A 104 -9.45 -1.77 -12.15
N GLU A 105 -9.68 -1.54 -13.44
CA GLU A 105 -8.74 -1.96 -14.49
C GLU A 105 -7.36 -1.33 -14.34
N ASN A 106 -7.30 -0.09 -13.82
CA ASN A 106 -6.04 0.59 -13.59
C ASN A 106 -5.20 -0.10 -12.51
N ASP A 107 -5.85 -0.58 -11.43
CA ASP A 107 -5.18 -1.32 -10.36
C ASP A 107 -4.58 -2.64 -10.91
N VAL A 108 -5.34 -3.34 -11.77
CA VAL A 108 -4.86 -4.58 -12.41
C VAL A 108 -3.67 -4.31 -13.33
N ARG A 109 -3.71 -3.22 -14.11
CA ARG A 109 -2.58 -2.84 -14.97
C ARG A 109 -1.33 -2.45 -14.18
N GLN A 110 -1.50 -1.82 -13.02
CA GLN A 110 -0.38 -1.51 -12.13
C GLN A 110 0.24 -2.77 -11.51
N ALA A 111 -0.56 -3.83 -11.31
CA ALA A 111 -0.09 -5.11 -10.80
C ALA A 111 0.36 -6.09 -11.89
N ALA A 112 0.34 -5.70 -13.17
CA ALA A 112 0.72 -6.55 -14.29
C ALA A 112 2.24 -6.86 -14.37
N ASP A 113 3.03 -6.30 -13.46
CA ASP A 113 4.46 -6.61 -13.29
C ASP A 113 4.73 -8.03 -12.74
N GLY A 114 3.67 -8.72 -12.26
CA GLY A 114 3.73 -10.05 -11.69
C GLY A 114 4.40 -10.13 -10.31
N LYS A 115 4.74 -8.98 -9.71
CA LYS A 115 5.36 -8.88 -8.37
C LYS A 115 4.47 -8.17 -7.37
N THR A 116 3.37 -7.58 -7.84
CA THR A 116 2.45 -6.78 -7.03
C THR A 116 1.16 -7.56 -6.79
N VAL A 117 0.78 -7.72 -5.52
CA VAL A 117 -0.47 -8.37 -5.11
C VAL A 117 -1.54 -7.31 -4.82
N ILE A 118 -2.76 -7.53 -5.31
CA ILE A 118 -3.90 -6.65 -5.02
C ILE A 118 -4.72 -7.26 -3.88
N TYR A 119 -4.76 -6.56 -2.75
CA TYR A 119 -5.61 -6.90 -1.62
C TYR A 119 -6.91 -6.09 -1.63
N GLY A 120 -8.03 -6.78 -1.74
CA GLY A 120 -9.37 -6.19 -1.62
C GLY A 120 -9.99 -6.54 -0.27
N PHE A 121 -10.27 -5.53 0.55
CA PHE A 121 -10.94 -5.70 1.83
C PHE A 121 -12.38 -5.23 1.75
N ASN A 122 -13.32 -6.18 1.91
CA ASN A 122 -14.78 -5.95 1.82
C ASN A 122 -15.23 -5.24 0.52
N VAL A 123 -14.54 -5.52 -0.60
CA VAL A 123 -14.83 -4.99 -1.93
C VAL A 123 -15.07 -6.12 -2.92
N ASP A 124 -15.71 -5.80 -4.05
CA ASP A 124 -16.00 -6.76 -5.10
C ASP A 124 -15.02 -6.61 -6.28
N LEU A 125 -14.85 -7.72 -7.01
CA LEU A 125 -14.13 -7.76 -8.27
C LEU A 125 -15.13 -7.82 -9.43
N PRO A 126 -15.35 -6.71 -10.18
CA PRO A 126 -16.27 -6.69 -11.30
C PRO A 126 -15.88 -7.73 -12.37
N PRO A 127 -16.85 -8.35 -13.06
CA PRO A 127 -16.59 -9.41 -14.06
C PRO A 127 -15.62 -8.98 -15.17
N ALA A 128 -15.71 -7.74 -15.64
CA ALA A 128 -14.80 -7.19 -16.64
C ALA A 128 -13.36 -7.12 -16.12
N VAL A 129 -13.17 -6.67 -14.87
CA VAL A 129 -11.87 -6.59 -14.22
C VAL A 129 -11.29 -7.99 -13.96
N LYS A 130 -12.14 -8.95 -13.60
CA LYS A 130 -11.75 -10.37 -13.42
C LYS A 130 -11.19 -10.98 -14.71
N GLN A 131 -11.78 -10.66 -15.86
CA GLN A 131 -11.25 -11.13 -17.16
C GLN A 131 -9.87 -10.52 -17.44
N LEU A 132 -9.70 -9.23 -17.13
CA LEU A 132 -8.42 -8.54 -17.29
C LEU A 132 -7.36 -9.13 -16.35
N THR A 133 -7.71 -9.40 -15.09
CA THR A 133 -6.83 -10.03 -14.09
C THR A 133 -6.26 -11.36 -14.62
N ASN A 134 -7.11 -12.19 -15.21
CA ASN A 134 -6.68 -13.47 -15.79
C ASN A 134 -5.76 -13.28 -17.02
N ARG A 135 -6.02 -12.25 -17.84
CA ARG A 135 -5.19 -11.96 -19.02
C ARG A 135 -3.82 -11.43 -18.66
N GLU A 136 -3.77 -10.49 -17.72
CA GLU A 136 -2.54 -9.84 -17.26
C GLU A 136 -1.79 -10.66 -16.20
N ARG A 137 -2.37 -11.78 -15.74
CA ARG A 137 -1.84 -12.64 -14.66
C ARG A 137 -1.59 -11.89 -13.35
N ALA A 138 -2.37 -10.83 -13.10
CA ALA A 138 -2.28 -10.09 -11.85
C ALA A 138 -2.89 -10.89 -10.70
N GLU A 139 -2.24 -10.89 -9.54
CA GLU A 139 -2.72 -11.61 -8.37
C GLU A 139 -3.68 -10.73 -7.57
N VAL A 140 -4.95 -11.17 -7.47
CA VAL A 140 -6.01 -10.48 -6.72
C VAL A 140 -6.55 -11.38 -5.64
N ARG A 141 -6.54 -10.92 -4.40
CA ARG A 141 -7.05 -11.64 -3.23
C ARG A 141 -8.06 -10.78 -2.49
N LEU A 142 -9.24 -11.35 -2.22
CA LEU A 142 -10.36 -10.66 -1.58
C LEU A 142 -10.60 -11.21 -0.18
N PHE A 143 -10.71 -10.32 0.79
CA PHE A 143 -10.90 -10.67 2.19
C PHE A 143 -12.07 -9.89 2.80
N ARG A 144 -12.72 -10.48 3.79
CA ARG A 144 -13.74 -9.84 4.63
C ARG A 144 -13.32 -9.75 6.08
N VAL A 145 -12.30 -10.50 6.45
CA VAL A 145 -11.72 -10.54 7.79
C VAL A 145 -10.29 -10.05 7.72
N ILE A 146 -9.94 -9.05 8.53
CA ILE A 146 -8.61 -8.42 8.49
C ILE A 146 -7.49 -9.41 8.87
N TYR A 147 -7.76 -10.32 9.80
CA TYR A 147 -6.76 -11.32 10.21
C TYR A 147 -6.39 -12.29 9.09
N GLU A 148 -7.35 -12.72 8.28
CA GLU A 148 -7.10 -13.57 7.11
C GLU A 148 -6.21 -12.86 6.09
N LEU A 149 -6.43 -11.55 5.87
CA LEU A 149 -5.60 -10.74 5.00
C LEU A 149 -4.17 -10.62 5.53
N LEU A 150 -4.01 -10.40 6.84
CA LEU A 150 -2.68 -10.28 7.46
C LEU A 150 -1.93 -11.60 7.48
N ASP A 151 -2.62 -12.71 7.72
CA ASP A 151 -2.02 -14.06 7.69
C ASP A 151 -1.57 -14.40 6.27
N ASP A 152 -2.39 -14.12 5.25
CA ASP A 152 -2.03 -14.31 3.84
C ASP A 152 -0.83 -13.44 3.42
N ALA A 153 -0.77 -12.20 3.90
CA ALA A 153 0.37 -11.30 3.66
C ALA A 153 1.66 -11.87 4.28
N LYS A 154 1.60 -12.39 5.52
CA LYS A 154 2.74 -13.04 6.19
C LYS A 154 3.21 -14.27 5.42
N ASP A 155 2.29 -15.17 5.06
CA ASP A 155 2.60 -16.37 4.27
C ASP A 155 3.24 -16.03 2.93
N THR A 156 2.82 -14.93 2.31
CA THR A 156 3.38 -14.47 1.03
C THR A 156 4.78 -13.91 1.23
N MET A 157 5.01 -13.13 2.29
CA MET A 157 6.32 -12.62 2.64
C MET A 157 7.30 -13.76 2.98
N GLU A 158 6.87 -14.75 3.76
CA GLU A 158 7.69 -15.93 4.08
C GLU A 158 8.09 -16.72 2.84
N LYS A 159 7.23 -16.82 1.84
CA LYS A 159 7.52 -17.46 0.55
C LYS A 159 8.50 -16.67 -0.32
N LEU A 160 8.60 -15.36 -0.12
CA LEU A 160 9.57 -14.50 -0.81
C LEU A 160 10.98 -14.59 -0.18
N LEU A 161 11.07 -15.07 1.06
CA LEU A 161 12.35 -15.40 1.68
C LEU A 161 12.95 -16.57 0.88
N ALA A 162 14.09 -16.34 0.22
CA ALA A 162 14.78 -17.39 -0.51
C ALA A 162 15.13 -18.54 0.46
N PRO A 163 14.99 -19.82 0.07
CA PRO A 163 15.47 -20.90 0.87
C PRO A 163 16.97 -20.74 1.02
N GLU A 164 17.44 -20.63 2.26
CA GLU A 164 18.86 -20.65 2.59
C GLU A 164 19.41 -22.00 2.10
N VAL A 165 20.21 -21.98 1.04
CA VAL A 165 20.88 -23.16 0.53
C VAL A 165 21.98 -23.49 1.52
N VAL A 166 21.67 -24.31 2.51
CA VAL A 166 22.69 -24.92 3.38
C VAL A 166 23.44 -25.94 2.54
N GLU A 167 24.55 -25.50 1.92
CA GLU A 167 25.52 -26.43 1.36
C GLU A 167 26.17 -27.23 2.51
N THR A 168 25.60 -28.40 2.77
CA THR A 168 26.25 -29.36 3.65
C THR A 168 27.34 -30.05 2.82
N GLU A 169 28.61 -29.64 2.99
CA GLU A 169 29.75 -30.41 2.50
C GLU A 169 29.69 -31.81 3.12
N ILE A 170 29.18 -32.76 2.36
CA ILE A 170 29.29 -34.17 2.70
C ILE A 170 30.73 -34.55 2.42
N GLY A 171 31.51 -34.70 3.49
CA GLY A 171 32.91 -34.97 3.48
C GLY A 171 33.30 -36.12 2.54
N LYS A 172 34.38 -35.90 1.80
CA LYS A 172 35.09 -36.91 1.04
C LYS A 172 35.59 -38.03 1.95
N LEU A 173 35.22 -39.26 1.63
CA LEU A 173 35.95 -40.47 2.03
C LEU A 173 37.28 -40.54 1.31
#